data_ae179cd4bce4ef4c1c8033e9e8b661db
#
_entry.id   ae179cd4bce4ef4c1c8033e9e8b661db
#
_cell.length_a   1.000
_cell.length_b   1.000
_cell.length_c   1.000
_cell.angle_alpha   90.00
_cell.angle_beta   90.00
_cell.angle_gamma   90.00
#
_symmetry.space_group_name_H-M   'P 1'
#
loop_
_entity.id
_entity.type
_entity.pdbx_description
1 polymer ?
#
loop_
_entity_poly.entity_id
_entity_poly.type
_entity_poly.pdbx_seq_one_letter_code
_entity_poly.pdbx_strand_id
1 'polypeptide(L)'
;MTDILTHEIELYSLESFQTLLDHEVHRSRRYKTPLTLIHLAIETDPDRPEILYSAEMFAINILDVQLRDTDIPCRKGNEFLVMMPATDETGGRIVCERLAKLFNEPHQTYDRVSFNMTVFVGMTSISEGTALTSHKLMQQAATAMGHARDQRLTTAVIFSEIT
;
A
#
# COMPACT_ATOMS: atom_id res chain seq x y z
N MET A 1 -18.02 22.01 -2.11
CA MET A 1 -17.87 21.36 -1.80
C MET A 1 -17.83 20.77 -1.51
N THR A 2 -17.69 20.82 -1.41
CA THR A 2 -17.51 20.19 -1.04
C THR A 2 -17.60 19.49 -0.69
N ASP A 3 -17.97 19.58 -0.31
CA ASP A 3 -18.14 18.72 0.49
C ASP A 3 -17.88 17.32 0.43
N ILE A 4 -18.22 16.82 -0.24
CA ILE A 4 -17.76 15.55 -0.76
C ILE A 4 -16.30 15.37 -0.49
N LEU A 5 -15.54 16.37 -0.75
CA LEU A 5 -14.09 16.36 -0.52
C LEU A 5 -13.73 16.07 0.94
N THR A 6 -14.63 16.35 1.85
CA THR A 6 -14.37 16.12 3.27
C THR A 6 -14.31 14.64 3.62
N HIS A 7 -14.78 13.78 2.72
CA HIS A 7 -14.78 12.34 2.96
C HIS A 7 -13.65 11.62 2.25
N GLU A 8 -12.84 12.35 1.48
CA GLU A 8 -11.70 11.75 0.83
C GLU A 8 -10.55 11.62 1.82
N ILE A 9 -9.85 10.50 1.75
CA ILE A 9 -8.64 10.32 2.55
C ILE A 9 -7.60 11.32 2.06
N GLU A 10 -6.94 11.96 3.00
CA GLU A 10 -5.86 12.88 2.67
C GLU A 10 -4.57 12.10 2.55
N LEU A 11 -4.04 12.02 1.35
CA LEU A 11 -2.81 11.31 1.08
C LEU A 11 -1.61 12.25 1.20
N TYR A 12 -0.56 11.76 1.81
CA TYR A 12 0.69 12.50 1.89
C TYR A 12 1.40 12.47 0.54
N SER A 13 2.19 13.50 0.27
CA SER A 13 3.13 13.47 -0.84
C SER A 13 4.22 12.44 -0.52
N LEU A 14 4.90 11.95 -1.55
CA LEU A 14 6.00 11.00 -1.34
C LEU A 14 7.08 11.60 -0.45
N GLU A 15 7.40 12.89 -0.64
CA GLU A 15 8.41 13.57 0.16
C GLU A 15 8.03 13.61 1.64
N SER A 16 6.79 14.02 1.94
CA SER A 16 6.31 14.04 3.32
C SER A 16 6.28 12.64 3.92
N PHE A 17 5.86 11.67 3.12
CA PHE A 17 5.82 10.28 3.54
C PHE A 17 7.22 9.78 3.92
N GLN A 18 8.22 10.08 3.11
CA GLN A 18 9.60 9.67 3.38
C GLN A 18 10.11 10.25 4.70
N THR A 19 9.79 11.51 4.97
CA THR A 19 10.17 12.16 6.23
C THR A 19 9.51 11.45 7.41
N LEU A 20 8.22 11.15 7.30
CA LEU A 20 7.50 10.43 8.34
C LEU A 20 8.04 9.01 8.52
N LEU A 21 8.39 8.36 7.43
CA LEU A 21 8.95 7.01 7.48
C LEU A 21 10.30 7.01 8.21
N ASP A 22 11.15 8.01 7.94
CA ASP A 22 12.41 8.15 8.66
C ASP A 22 12.18 8.24 10.17
N HIS A 23 11.21 9.05 10.58
CA HIS A 23 10.87 9.18 11.99
C HIS A 23 10.37 7.86 12.58
N GLU A 24 9.51 7.14 11.86
CA GLU A 24 8.97 5.87 12.34
C GLU A 24 10.04 4.78 12.40
N VAL A 25 10.99 4.77 11.46
CA VAL A 25 12.10 3.82 11.51
C VAL A 25 12.96 4.07 12.76
N HIS A 26 13.27 5.33 13.05
CA HIS A 26 14.01 5.68 14.26
C HIS A 26 13.24 5.30 15.52
N ARG A 27 11.96 5.56 15.54
CA ARG A 27 11.10 5.24 16.65
C ARG A 27 10.99 3.74 16.86
N SER A 28 10.80 2.99 15.79
CA SER A 28 10.74 1.54 15.81
C SER A 28 12.01 0.95 16.42
N ARG A 29 13.16 1.48 16.01
CA ARG A 29 14.46 1.03 16.51
C ARG A 29 14.61 1.38 18.00
N ARG A 30 14.24 2.60 18.37
CA ARG A 30 14.42 3.07 19.75
C ARG A 30 13.55 2.30 20.74
N TYR A 31 12.30 2.07 20.40
CA TYR A 31 11.33 1.44 21.29
C TYR A 31 11.12 -0.04 21.02
N LYS A 32 11.85 -0.59 20.04
CA LYS A 32 11.76 -2.00 19.65
C LYS A 32 10.33 -2.41 19.29
N THR A 33 9.64 -1.51 18.58
CA THR A 33 8.30 -1.79 18.06
C THR A 33 8.40 -2.19 16.60
N PRO A 34 7.48 -3.06 16.11
CA PRO A 34 7.51 -3.43 14.71
C PRO A 34 6.98 -2.31 13.82
N LEU A 35 7.30 -2.41 12.53
CA LEU A 35 6.84 -1.47 11.51
C LEU A 35 6.69 -2.23 10.22
N THR A 36 5.56 -2.06 9.55
CA THR A 36 5.30 -2.70 8.25
C THR A 36 5.11 -1.62 7.19
N LEU A 37 5.65 -1.88 6.01
CA LEU A 37 5.47 -1.03 4.84
C LEU A 37 4.90 -1.86 3.70
N ILE A 38 3.81 -1.38 3.12
CA ILE A 38 3.12 -2.02 2.00
C ILE A 38 3.32 -1.18 0.75
N HIS A 39 3.54 -1.85 -0.38
CA HIS A 39 3.64 -1.21 -1.69
C HIS A 39 2.59 -1.85 -2.60
N LEU A 40 1.73 -1.02 -3.19
CA LEU A 40 0.65 -1.46 -4.07
C LEU A 40 0.81 -0.81 -5.44
N ALA A 41 0.57 -1.57 -6.50
CA ALA A 41 0.58 -1.02 -7.87
C ALA A 41 -0.71 -1.43 -8.59
N ILE A 42 -1.36 -0.45 -9.21
CA ILE A 42 -2.61 -0.65 -9.94
C ILE A 42 -2.32 -0.80 -11.42
N GLU A 43 -2.95 -1.80 -12.03
CA GLU A 43 -2.87 -2.02 -13.48
C GLU A 43 -4.29 -2.12 -14.02
N THR A 44 -4.58 -1.31 -15.05
CA THR A 44 -5.88 -1.33 -15.72
C THR A 44 -5.66 -1.56 -17.19
N ASP A 45 -6.76 -1.72 -17.95
CA ASP A 45 -6.71 -1.93 -19.39
C ASP A 45 -6.02 -0.73 -20.07
N PRO A 46 -4.88 -0.94 -20.74
CA PRO A 46 -4.16 0.16 -21.40
C PRO A 46 -4.93 0.76 -22.58
N ASP A 47 -5.91 0.06 -23.12
CA ASP A 47 -6.75 0.57 -24.20
C ASP A 47 -7.88 1.47 -23.68
N ARG A 48 -8.02 1.56 -22.37
CA ARG A 48 -9.05 2.39 -21.73
C ARG A 48 -8.42 3.22 -20.62
N PRO A 49 -7.58 4.21 -20.97
CA PRO A 49 -6.85 5.00 -19.97
C PRO A 49 -7.75 5.78 -19.01
N GLU A 50 -9.00 6.06 -19.41
CA GLU A 50 -9.95 6.77 -18.55
C GLU A 50 -10.32 5.94 -17.31
N ILE A 51 -10.21 4.61 -17.39
CA ILE A 51 -10.52 3.73 -16.26
C ILE A 51 -9.52 3.91 -15.12
N LEU A 52 -8.29 4.27 -15.43
CA LEU A 52 -7.25 4.40 -14.41
C LEU A 52 -7.64 5.40 -13.32
N TYR A 53 -8.27 6.52 -13.71
CA TYR A 53 -8.73 7.49 -12.73
C TYR A 53 -9.75 6.88 -11.78
N SER A 54 -10.75 6.18 -12.32
CA SER A 54 -11.78 5.53 -11.50
C SER A 54 -11.17 4.47 -10.58
N ALA A 55 -10.22 3.70 -11.10
CA ALA A 55 -9.53 2.68 -10.31
C ALA A 55 -8.73 3.30 -9.17
N GLU A 56 -8.05 4.42 -9.43
CA GLU A 56 -7.28 5.11 -8.40
C GLU A 56 -8.19 5.69 -7.31
N MET A 57 -9.30 6.29 -7.70
CA MET A 57 -10.25 6.84 -6.73
C MET A 57 -10.89 5.72 -5.91
N PHE A 58 -11.21 4.61 -6.55
CA PHE A 58 -11.72 3.44 -5.84
C PHE A 58 -10.69 2.92 -4.83
N ALA A 59 -9.42 2.86 -5.24
CA ALA A 59 -8.34 2.40 -4.35
C ALA A 59 -8.20 3.32 -3.13
N ILE A 60 -8.28 4.63 -3.34
CA ILE A 60 -8.21 5.59 -2.24
C ILE A 60 -9.35 5.36 -1.25
N ASN A 61 -10.55 5.12 -1.76
CA ASN A 61 -11.71 4.85 -0.90
C ASN A 61 -11.55 3.55 -0.11
N ILE A 62 -11.03 2.51 -0.75
CA ILE A 62 -10.78 1.24 -0.06
C ILE A 62 -9.75 1.43 1.04
N LEU A 63 -8.68 2.15 0.77
CA LEU A 63 -7.66 2.42 1.78
C LEU A 63 -8.25 3.21 2.95
N ASP A 64 -9.09 4.20 2.67
CA ASP A 64 -9.72 5.00 3.71
C ASP A 64 -10.54 4.13 4.67
N VAL A 65 -11.27 3.15 4.12
CA VAL A 65 -12.12 2.26 4.92
C VAL A 65 -11.31 1.20 5.66
N GLN A 66 -10.26 0.68 5.02
CA GLN A 66 -9.54 -0.48 5.53
C GLN A 66 -8.39 -0.16 6.47
N LEU A 67 -7.85 1.05 6.38
CA LEU A 67 -6.70 1.42 7.20
C LEU A 67 -7.14 2.03 8.54
N ARG A 68 -6.27 1.87 9.55
CA ARG A 68 -6.46 2.51 10.85
C ARG A 68 -6.05 3.98 10.75
N ASP A 69 -6.50 4.79 11.70
CA ASP A 69 -6.14 6.21 11.76
C ASP A 69 -4.63 6.42 11.87
N THR A 70 -3.92 5.45 12.46
CA THR A 70 -2.46 5.52 12.63
C THR A 70 -1.69 5.06 11.40
N ASP A 71 -2.36 4.44 10.43
CA ASP A 71 -1.71 4.01 9.20
C ASP A 71 -1.59 5.20 8.26
N ILE A 72 -0.47 5.29 7.56
CA ILE A 72 -0.16 6.46 6.75
C ILE A 72 0.00 6.06 5.29
N PRO A 73 -0.98 6.39 4.45
CA PRO A 73 -0.88 6.12 3.02
C PRO A 73 -0.27 7.29 2.26
N CYS A 74 0.43 6.98 1.17
CA CYS A 74 0.87 7.98 0.22
C CYS A 74 0.69 7.46 -1.19
N ARG A 75 0.62 8.38 -2.13
CA ARG A 75 0.45 8.06 -3.55
C ARG A 75 1.70 8.43 -4.32
N LYS A 76 2.10 7.54 -5.22
CA LYS A 76 3.21 7.76 -6.14
C LYS A 76 2.74 7.29 -7.52
N GLY A 77 2.18 8.22 -8.32
CA GLY A 77 1.60 7.86 -9.61
C GLY A 77 0.41 6.92 -9.43
N ASN A 78 0.46 5.78 -10.09
CA ASN A 78 -0.56 4.73 -9.95
C ASN A 78 -0.18 3.69 -8.90
N GLU A 79 0.76 4.04 -8.03
CA GLU A 79 1.22 3.19 -6.95
C GLU A 79 0.92 3.85 -5.61
N PHE A 80 0.78 3.02 -4.58
CA PHE A 80 0.52 3.49 -3.23
C PHE A 80 1.49 2.84 -2.27
N LEU A 81 1.90 3.59 -1.26
CA LEU A 81 2.68 3.08 -0.15
C LEU A 81 1.86 3.28 1.12
N VAL A 82 1.90 2.31 2.00
CA VAL A 82 1.21 2.42 3.30
C VAL A 82 2.19 2.05 4.39
N MET A 83 2.40 2.97 5.31
CA MET A 83 3.21 2.75 6.50
C MET A 83 2.28 2.35 7.64
N MET A 84 2.60 1.26 8.31
CA MET A 84 1.78 0.74 9.41
C MET A 84 2.61 0.65 10.67
N PRO A 85 2.59 1.72 11.50
CA PRO A 85 3.32 1.71 12.77
C PRO A 85 2.80 0.62 13.71
N ALA A 86 3.70 0.10 14.53
CA ALA A 86 3.38 -0.90 15.55
C ALA A 86 2.68 -2.15 14.99
N THR A 87 2.99 -2.48 13.74
CA THR A 87 2.41 -3.64 13.06
C THR A 87 3.55 -4.57 12.63
N ASP A 88 3.48 -5.82 13.09
CA ASP A 88 4.48 -6.81 12.74
C ASP A 88 4.13 -7.53 11.44
N GLU A 89 4.97 -8.48 11.04
CA GLU A 89 4.78 -9.19 9.79
C GLU A 89 3.45 -9.97 9.77
N THR A 90 3.06 -10.58 10.88
CA THR A 90 1.80 -11.31 10.97
C THR A 90 0.61 -10.38 10.78
N GLY A 91 0.60 -9.26 11.48
CA GLY A 91 -0.48 -8.27 11.35
C GLY A 91 -0.50 -7.63 9.97
N GLY A 92 0.68 -7.33 9.43
CA GLY A 92 0.79 -6.76 8.09
C GLY A 92 0.30 -7.70 7.01
N ARG A 93 0.62 -8.98 7.15
CA ARG A 93 0.15 -10.01 6.20
C ARG A 93 -1.37 -10.06 6.15
N ILE A 94 -2.03 -9.99 7.30
CA ILE A 94 -3.50 -10.02 7.35
C ILE A 94 -4.08 -8.85 6.55
N VAL A 95 -3.53 -7.66 6.75
CA VAL A 95 -3.99 -6.48 6.02
C VAL A 95 -3.70 -6.61 4.53
N CYS A 96 -2.49 -7.04 4.17
CA CYS A 96 -2.10 -7.20 2.77
C CYS A 96 -2.98 -8.19 2.04
N GLU A 97 -3.27 -9.32 2.66
CA GLU A 97 -4.10 -10.35 2.03
C GLU A 97 -5.53 -9.86 1.85
N ARG A 98 -6.04 -9.10 2.83
CA ARG A 98 -7.36 -8.49 2.72
C ARG A 98 -7.41 -7.47 1.60
N LEU A 99 -6.41 -6.60 1.51
CA LEU A 99 -6.34 -5.59 0.45
C LEU A 99 -6.21 -6.24 -0.93
N ALA A 100 -5.32 -7.22 -1.06
CA ALA A 100 -5.13 -7.92 -2.33
C ALA A 100 -6.44 -8.55 -2.80
N LYS A 101 -7.20 -9.15 -1.90
CA LYS A 101 -8.48 -9.76 -2.23
C LYS A 101 -9.51 -8.72 -2.64
N LEU A 102 -9.64 -7.64 -1.86
CA LEU A 102 -10.62 -6.59 -2.16
C LEU A 102 -10.34 -5.92 -3.49
N PHE A 103 -9.08 -5.58 -3.76
CA PHE A 103 -8.71 -4.87 -4.97
C PHE A 103 -8.85 -5.73 -6.22
N ASN A 104 -8.72 -7.05 -6.11
CA ASN A 104 -8.74 -7.95 -7.26
C ASN A 104 -10.09 -8.65 -7.46
N GLU A 105 -11.12 -8.21 -6.74
CA GLU A 105 -12.48 -8.67 -7.01
C GLU A 105 -12.90 -8.23 -8.41
N PRO A 106 -13.63 -9.08 -9.17
CA PRO A 106 -14.12 -8.67 -10.49
C PRO A 106 -15.24 -7.64 -10.37
N HIS A 107 -15.38 -6.84 -11.42
CA HIS A 107 -16.50 -5.90 -11.58
C HIS A 107 -16.58 -4.84 -10.47
N GLN A 108 -15.48 -4.10 -10.31
CA GLN A 108 -15.49 -2.95 -9.42
C GLN A 108 -16.27 -1.79 -10.04
N THR A 109 -16.79 -0.92 -9.19
CA THR A 109 -17.56 0.24 -9.63
C THR A 109 -17.15 1.46 -8.80
N TYR A 110 -16.90 2.55 -9.50
CA TYR A 110 -16.67 3.84 -8.87
C TYR A 110 -17.38 4.92 -9.70
N ASP A 111 -18.21 5.72 -9.05
CA ASP A 111 -18.94 6.83 -9.69
C ASP A 111 -19.64 6.37 -10.98
N ARG A 112 -20.36 5.24 -10.91
CA ARG A 112 -21.13 4.65 -12.00
C ARG A 112 -20.28 4.09 -13.14
N VAL A 113 -18.97 4.06 -12.98
CA VAL A 113 -18.07 3.45 -13.94
C VAL A 113 -17.70 2.06 -13.43
N SER A 114 -17.98 1.04 -14.24
CA SER A 114 -17.61 -0.33 -13.91
C SER A 114 -16.31 -0.69 -14.60
N PHE A 115 -15.42 -1.39 -13.91
CA PHE A 115 -14.12 -1.71 -14.43
C PHE A 115 -13.54 -2.93 -13.73
N ASN A 116 -12.51 -3.49 -14.33
CA ASN A 116 -11.65 -4.49 -13.70
C ASN A 116 -10.27 -3.87 -13.54
N MET A 117 -9.62 -4.20 -12.44
CA MET A 117 -8.24 -3.81 -12.23
C MET A 117 -7.47 -4.95 -11.62
N THR A 118 -6.17 -4.94 -11.79
CA THR A 118 -5.26 -5.85 -11.11
C THR A 118 -4.41 -5.02 -10.18
N VAL A 119 -4.27 -5.47 -8.95
CA VAL A 119 -3.43 -4.77 -7.97
C VAL A 119 -2.41 -5.76 -7.44
N PHE A 120 -1.15 -5.38 -7.55
CA PHE A 120 -0.03 -6.16 -7.04
C PHE A 120 0.37 -5.59 -5.70
N VAL A 121 0.52 -6.46 -4.70
CA VAL A 121 0.76 -6.06 -3.32
C VAL A 121 2.02 -6.71 -2.79
N GLY A 122 2.95 -5.90 -2.32
CA GLY A 122 4.14 -6.38 -1.64
C GLY A 122 4.27 -5.73 -0.28
N MET A 123 4.93 -6.39 0.65
CA MET A 123 5.17 -5.81 1.96
C MET A 123 6.50 -6.26 2.53
N THR A 124 6.99 -5.45 3.45
CA THR A 124 8.12 -5.83 4.30
C THR A 124 7.87 -5.29 5.70
N SER A 125 8.53 -5.88 6.68
CA SER A 125 8.37 -5.48 8.08
C SER A 125 9.72 -5.39 8.75
N ILE A 126 9.84 -4.45 9.68
CA ILE A 126 10.97 -4.41 10.61
C ILE A 126 10.55 -5.22 11.82
N SER A 127 11.35 -6.22 12.17
CA SER A 127 11.19 -6.97 13.38
C SER A 127 12.19 -6.48 14.42
N GLU A 128 11.95 -6.85 15.66
CA GLU A 128 12.83 -6.50 16.76
C GLU A 128 14.28 -6.88 16.47
N GLY A 129 15.19 -5.95 16.72
CA GLY A 129 16.61 -6.20 16.54
C GLY A 129 17.14 -5.99 15.13
N THR A 130 16.29 -5.69 14.17
CA THR A 130 16.71 -5.46 12.79
C THR A 130 16.97 -3.97 12.56
N ALA A 131 18.16 -3.65 12.06
CA ALA A 131 18.52 -2.26 11.75
C ALA A 131 18.36 -2.04 10.25
N LEU A 132 17.22 -1.46 9.85
CA LEU A 132 16.96 -1.09 8.46
C LEU A 132 16.79 0.42 8.36
N THR A 133 17.22 0.98 7.24
CA THR A 133 16.93 2.38 6.92
C THR A 133 15.58 2.47 6.22
N SER A 134 14.99 3.64 6.20
CA SER A 134 13.74 3.87 5.47
C SER A 134 13.92 3.56 3.98
N HIS A 135 15.05 3.95 3.41
CA HIS A 135 15.37 3.66 2.01
C HIS A 135 15.37 2.15 1.74
N LYS A 136 16.02 1.38 2.61
CA LYS A 136 16.08 -0.07 2.47
C LYS A 136 14.69 -0.69 2.60
N LEU A 137 13.90 -0.17 3.54
CA LEU A 137 12.54 -0.65 3.76
C LEU A 137 11.68 -0.43 2.51
N MET A 138 11.76 0.78 1.93
CA MET A 138 11.04 1.09 0.70
C MET A 138 11.48 0.19 -0.45
N GLN A 139 12.78 -0.08 -0.54
CA GLN A 139 13.34 -0.93 -1.58
C GLN A 139 12.81 -2.37 -1.44
N GLN A 140 12.75 -2.89 -0.21
CA GLN A 140 12.26 -4.23 0.04
C GLN A 140 10.77 -4.37 -0.31
N ALA A 141 9.95 -3.38 0.07
CA ALA A 141 8.53 -3.41 -0.26
C ALA A 141 8.32 -3.34 -1.78
N ALA A 142 9.09 -2.50 -2.47
CA ALA A 142 9.04 -2.40 -3.92
C ALA A 142 9.47 -3.71 -4.60
N THR A 143 10.49 -4.37 -4.07
CA THR A 143 10.95 -5.66 -4.59
C THR A 143 9.87 -6.72 -4.45
N ALA A 144 9.20 -6.76 -3.30
CA ALA A 144 8.12 -7.71 -3.08
C ALA A 144 6.95 -7.45 -4.05
N MET A 145 6.56 -6.19 -4.21
CA MET A 145 5.50 -5.83 -5.14
C MET A 145 5.91 -6.15 -6.58
N GLY A 146 7.16 -5.86 -6.95
CA GLY A 146 7.68 -6.18 -8.28
C GLY A 146 7.65 -7.68 -8.55
N HIS A 147 7.95 -8.49 -7.54
CA HIS A 147 7.86 -9.95 -7.67
C HIS A 147 6.42 -10.37 -7.97
N ALA A 148 5.45 -9.80 -7.24
CA ALA A 148 4.04 -10.08 -7.51
C ALA A 148 3.68 -9.72 -8.94
N ARG A 149 4.11 -8.57 -9.41
CA ARG A 149 3.82 -8.09 -10.76
C ARG A 149 4.46 -8.98 -11.83
N ASP A 150 5.74 -9.32 -11.66
CA ASP A 150 6.47 -10.12 -12.64
C ASP A 150 5.90 -11.53 -12.75
N GLN A 151 5.46 -12.10 -11.64
CA GLN A 151 4.86 -13.43 -11.59
C GLN A 151 3.35 -13.41 -11.76
N ARG A 152 2.76 -12.24 -11.96
CA ARG A 152 1.31 -12.04 -12.12
C ARG A 152 0.51 -12.62 -10.95
N LEU A 153 1.00 -12.40 -9.74
CA LEU A 153 0.35 -12.89 -8.52
C LEU A 153 -0.58 -11.82 -7.97
N THR A 154 -1.83 -12.18 -7.75
CA THR A 154 -2.83 -11.30 -7.15
C THR A 154 -2.98 -11.52 -5.64
N THR A 155 -2.14 -12.39 -5.08
CA THR A 155 -2.01 -12.56 -3.64
C THR A 155 -0.85 -11.68 -3.16
N ALA A 156 -0.86 -11.34 -1.87
CA ALA A 156 0.21 -10.51 -1.30
C ALA A 156 1.54 -11.26 -1.28
N VAL A 157 2.61 -10.55 -1.59
CA VAL A 157 3.97 -11.10 -1.53
C VAL A 157 4.70 -10.45 -0.35
N ILE A 158 5.29 -11.27 0.48
CA ILE A 158 6.02 -10.83 1.67
C ILE A 158 7.50 -10.92 1.38
N PHE A 159 8.22 -9.83 1.58
CA PHE A 159 9.65 -9.79 1.22
C PHE A 159 10.46 -10.91 1.87
N SER A 160 10.20 -11.21 3.14
CA SER A 160 10.93 -12.26 3.85
C SER A 160 10.75 -13.65 3.25
N GLU A 161 9.79 -13.84 2.37
CA GLU A 161 9.49 -15.12 1.74
C GLU A 161 10.03 -15.23 0.32
N ILE A 162 10.65 -14.17 -0.18
CA ILE A 162 11.31 -14.21 -1.48
C ILE A 162 12.76 -14.62 -1.27
N THR A 163 13.17 -15.64 -1.94
CA THR A 163 14.54 -16.13 -1.85
C THR A 163 15.26 -16.02 -3.18
#